data_84023a5e6a9ef27657245431514adc89
#
_entry.id   84023a5e6a9ef27657245431514adc89
#
_cell.length_a   1.000
_cell.length_b   1.000
_cell.length_c   1.000
_cell.angle_alpha   90.00
_cell.angle_beta   90.00
_cell.angle_gamma   90.00
#
_symmetry.space_group_name_H-M   'P 1'
#
loop_
_entity.id
_entity.type
_entity.pdbx_description
1 polymer ?
#
loop_
_entity_poly.entity_id
_entity_poly.type
_entity_poly.pdbx_seq_one_letter_code
_entity_poly.pdbx_strand_id
1 'polypeptide(L)'
;VYAGIEIDPVTGGPYVDDRMETSAPGIFTCGNGLHVHDLADYAAEEGERAGKNAAEYAKSITKNSALAVKCYKVQAGRGVRSVVPQYVSSGEALISIRVSEPVNNAELLVLSGGDIIKRVKKLSFTPGEMVRIPVKGITSDVTVELKRKGVAAGG
;
A
#
# COMPACT_ATOMS: atom_id res chain seq x y z
N VAL A 1 -6.92 13.46 17.57
CA VAL A 1 -5.80 13.71 16.67
C VAL A 1 -5.80 15.18 16.29
N TYR A 2 -4.90 15.95 16.88
CA TYR A 2 -4.92 17.43 16.79
C TYR A 2 -4.45 17.99 15.43
N ALA A 3 -3.87 17.17 14.55
CA ALA A 3 -3.35 17.62 13.24
C ALA A 3 -4.29 17.34 12.05
N GLY A 4 -5.50 16.81 12.29
CA GLY A 4 -6.43 16.45 11.20
C GLY A 4 -5.99 15.23 10.36
N ILE A 5 -5.05 14.44 10.89
CA ILE A 5 -4.57 13.23 10.19
C ILE A 5 -5.58 12.11 10.34
N GLU A 6 -6.00 11.52 9.22
CA GLU A 6 -6.86 10.34 9.21
C GLU A 6 -6.04 9.09 9.56
N ILE A 7 -6.58 8.27 10.47
CA ILE A 7 -5.93 7.03 10.94
C ILE A 7 -6.65 5.82 10.37
N ASP A 8 -5.87 4.89 9.81
CA ASP A 8 -6.37 3.58 9.40
C ASP A 8 -6.63 2.71 10.64
N PRO A 9 -7.89 2.32 10.91
CA PRO A 9 -8.24 1.53 12.09
C PRO A 9 -7.64 0.12 12.05
N VAL A 10 -7.17 -0.35 10.91
CA VAL A 10 -6.61 -1.70 10.75
C VAL A 10 -5.12 -1.72 11.10
N THR A 11 -4.35 -0.75 10.64
CA THR A 11 -2.91 -0.64 10.91
C THR A 11 -2.61 0.15 12.18
N GLY A 12 -3.50 1.08 12.56
CA GLY A 12 -3.29 2.04 13.65
C GLY A 12 -2.41 3.22 13.26
N GLY A 13 -1.86 3.23 12.05
CA GLY A 13 -1.09 4.34 11.49
C GLY A 13 -1.93 5.25 10.60
N PRO A 14 -1.39 6.39 10.15
CA PRO A 14 -2.06 7.28 9.21
C PRO A 14 -2.37 6.63 7.86
N TYR A 15 -3.44 7.09 7.21
CA TYR A 15 -3.59 6.91 5.77
C TYR A 15 -2.50 7.69 5.03
N VAL A 16 -1.87 7.07 4.03
CA VAL A 16 -0.82 7.71 3.22
C VAL A 16 -1.02 7.45 1.74
N ASP A 17 -0.41 8.32 0.95
CA ASP A 17 -0.21 8.09 -0.48
C ASP A 17 1.13 7.35 -0.76
N ASP A 18 1.40 7.06 -2.03
CA ASP A 18 2.64 6.40 -2.50
C ASP A 18 3.91 7.23 -2.27
N ARG A 19 3.77 8.50 -1.87
CA ARG A 19 4.84 9.40 -1.46
C ARG A 19 5.08 9.38 0.05
N MET A 20 4.30 8.63 0.82
CA MET A 20 4.27 8.59 2.29
C MET A 20 3.70 9.88 2.91
N GLU A 21 2.99 10.70 2.16
CA GLU A 21 2.29 11.87 2.65
C GLU A 21 0.95 11.46 3.26
N THR A 22 0.62 12.03 4.42
CA THR A 22 -0.64 11.76 5.12
C THR A 22 -1.79 12.58 4.53
N SER A 23 -3.02 12.40 5.06
CA SER A 23 -4.17 13.25 4.72
C SER A 23 -3.97 14.74 5.06
N ALA A 24 -3.00 15.07 5.93
CA ALA A 24 -2.61 16.44 6.23
C ALA A 24 -1.39 16.84 5.38
N PRO A 25 -1.52 17.82 4.48
CA PRO A 25 -0.45 18.22 3.56
C PRO A 25 0.84 18.60 4.29
N GLY A 26 1.97 18.11 3.79
CA GLY A 26 3.30 18.36 4.35
C GLY A 26 3.66 17.51 5.55
N ILE A 27 2.79 16.59 5.98
CA ILE A 27 3.08 15.62 7.04
C ILE A 27 3.28 14.25 6.42
N PHE A 28 4.48 13.70 6.61
CA PHE A 28 4.89 12.40 6.10
C PHE A 28 5.08 11.43 7.26
N THR A 29 4.86 10.14 7.00
CA THR A 29 5.05 9.08 8.00
C THR A 29 5.68 7.85 7.36
N CYS A 30 6.41 7.06 8.17
CA CYS A 30 7.07 5.84 7.74
C CYS A 30 7.35 4.92 8.94
N GLY A 31 7.82 3.73 8.65
CA GLY A 31 8.22 2.77 9.66
C GLY A 31 7.05 2.30 10.52
N ASN A 32 7.32 1.92 11.76
CA ASN A 32 6.31 1.37 12.68
C ASN A 32 5.26 2.39 13.13
N GLY A 33 5.46 3.68 12.85
CA GLY A 33 4.42 4.70 13.02
C GLY A 33 3.32 4.63 11.94
N LEU A 34 3.60 3.98 10.81
CA LEU A 34 2.67 3.77 9.71
C LEU A 34 2.03 2.37 9.78
N HIS A 35 2.85 1.34 9.82
CA HIS A 35 2.45 -0.06 10.00
C HIS A 35 3.63 -0.91 10.49
N VAL A 36 3.35 -2.06 11.10
CA VAL A 36 4.42 -2.94 11.61
C VAL A 36 5.23 -3.53 10.46
N HIS A 37 6.55 -3.49 10.57
CA HIS A 37 7.49 -4.06 9.60
C HIS A 37 8.09 -5.37 10.12
N ASP A 38 8.30 -6.33 9.22
CA ASP A 38 8.96 -7.60 9.53
C ASP A 38 10.47 -7.46 9.57
N LEU A 39 11.03 -6.53 8.79
CA LEU A 39 12.46 -6.27 8.66
C LEU A 39 12.76 -4.78 8.85
N ALA A 40 13.84 -4.47 9.55
CA ALA A 40 14.31 -3.09 9.73
C ALA A 40 14.63 -2.40 8.40
N ASP A 41 15.12 -3.16 7.41
CA ASP A 41 15.42 -2.65 6.08
C ASP A 41 14.20 -2.07 5.37
N TYR A 42 13.02 -2.68 5.54
CA TYR A 42 11.76 -2.16 4.96
C TYR A 42 11.36 -0.83 5.57
N ALA A 43 11.55 -0.67 6.89
CA ALA A 43 11.30 0.59 7.57
C ALA A 43 12.30 1.67 7.13
N ALA A 44 13.56 1.30 6.91
CA ALA A 44 14.60 2.20 6.41
C ALA A 44 14.29 2.70 4.99
N GLU A 45 13.90 1.80 4.07
CA GLU A 45 13.48 2.16 2.71
C GLU A 45 12.25 3.10 2.70
N GLU A 46 11.29 2.87 3.59
CA GLU A 46 10.15 3.80 3.74
C GLU A 46 10.60 5.16 4.26
N GLY A 47 11.51 5.18 5.24
CA GLY A 47 12.10 6.41 5.78
C GLY A 47 12.82 7.23 4.72
N GLU A 48 13.61 6.57 3.87
CA GLU A 48 14.29 7.22 2.75
C GLU A 48 13.28 7.82 1.76
N ARG A 49 12.24 7.07 1.42
CA ARG A 49 11.17 7.53 0.53
C ARG A 49 10.43 8.72 1.11
N ALA A 50 10.01 8.65 2.37
CA ALA A 50 9.32 9.73 3.07
C ALA A 50 10.18 10.98 3.15
N GLY A 51 11.46 10.84 3.52
CA GLY A 51 12.40 11.96 3.62
C GLY A 51 12.65 12.64 2.27
N LYS A 52 12.83 11.87 1.19
CA LYS A 52 12.96 12.41 -0.16
C LYS A 52 11.73 13.20 -0.58
N ASN A 53 10.55 12.64 -0.40
CA ASN A 53 9.29 13.28 -0.80
C ASN A 53 8.98 14.52 0.06
N ALA A 54 9.29 14.49 1.35
CA ALA A 54 9.19 15.65 2.23
C ALA A 54 10.09 16.81 1.77
N ALA A 55 11.33 16.50 1.35
CA ALA A 55 12.24 17.51 0.81
C ALA A 55 11.75 18.08 -0.53
N GLU A 56 11.16 17.26 -1.39
CA GLU A 56 10.54 17.71 -2.64
C GLU A 56 9.31 18.59 -2.38
N TYR A 57 8.47 18.20 -1.43
CA TYR A 57 7.34 19.00 -0.99
C TYR A 57 7.78 20.39 -0.49
N ALA A 58 8.76 20.46 0.40
CA ALA A 58 9.29 21.72 0.91
C ALA A 58 9.79 22.64 -0.22
N LYS A 59 10.46 22.07 -1.24
CA LYS A 59 10.89 22.84 -2.43
C LYS A 59 9.71 23.31 -3.30
N SER A 60 8.60 22.54 -3.36
CA SER A 60 7.42 22.90 -4.15
C SER A 60 6.66 24.09 -3.56
N ILE A 61 6.56 24.15 -2.24
CA ILE A 61 5.95 25.27 -1.53
C ILE A 61 6.64 26.60 -1.89
N THR A 62 7.97 26.59 -1.89
CA THR A 62 8.75 27.81 -2.22
C THR A 62 8.56 28.26 -3.67
N LYS A 63 8.13 27.37 -4.57
CA LYS A 63 7.89 27.65 -5.99
C LYS A 63 6.43 27.96 -6.31
N ASN A 64 5.55 27.99 -5.33
CA ASN A 64 4.09 28.23 -5.50
C ASN A 64 3.43 27.26 -6.50
N SER A 65 3.92 26.02 -6.59
CA SER A 65 3.50 25.00 -7.53
C SER A 65 2.72 23.90 -6.81
N ALA A 66 1.50 24.21 -6.34
CA ALA A 66 0.58 23.20 -5.85
C ALA A 66 -0.08 22.49 -7.04
N LEU A 67 0.43 21.31 -7.41
CA LEU A 67 -0.24 20.43 -8.36
C LEU A 67 -1.24 19.57 -7.60
N ALA A 68 -2.52 19.73 -7.90
CA ALA A 68 -3.53 18.74 -7.51
C ALA A 68 -3.22 17.42 -8.24
N VAL A 69 -2.67 16.45 -7.52
CA VAL A 69 -2.38 15.14 -8.08
C VAL A 69 -3.62 14.28 -7.96
N LYS A 70 -4.04 13.69 -9.08
CA LYS A 70 -5.14 12.72 -9.07
C LYS A 70 -4.65 11.45 -8.35
N CYS A 71 -5.30 11.09 -7.25
CA CYS A 71 -5.00 9.88 -6.50
C CYS A 71 -6.04 8.80 -6.76
N TYR A 72 -5.60 7.57 -6.94
CA TYR A 72 -6.43 6.38 -6.96
C TYR A 72 -6.41 5.71 -5.58
N LYS A 73 -7.55 5.23 -5.14
CA LYS A 73 -7.67 4.53 -3.85
C LYS A 73 -7.15 3.11 -3.97
N VAL A 74 -6.42 2.63 -2.95
CA VAL A 74 -5.99 1.24 -2.82
C VAL A 74 -6.77 0.60 -1.67
N GLN A 75 -7.45 -0.50 -1.94
CA GLN A 75 -8.35 -1.16 -1.00
C GLN A 75 -7.97 -2.61 -0.78
N ALA A 76 -8.10 -3.06 0.48
CA ALA A 76 -8.05 -4.47 0.83
C ALA A 76 -9.35 -5.15 0.40
N GLY A 77 -9.24 -6.13 -0.49
CA GLY A 77 -10.33 -7.01 -0.91
C GLY A 77 -10.36 -8.30 -0.10
N ARG A 78 -11.02 -9.31 -0.65
CA ARG A 78 -11.19 -10.61 0.03
C ARG A 78 -9.86 -11.21 0.48
N GLY A 79 -9.78 -11.62 1.74
CA GLY A 79 -8.61 -12.32 2.30
C GLY A 79 -7.40 -11.42 2.58
N VAL A 80 -7.49 -10.12 2.31
CA VAL A 80 -6.45 -9.13 2.63
C VAL A 80 -6.91 -8.32 3.83
N ARG A 81 -6.06 -8.20 4.85
CA ARG A 81 -6.34 -7.47 6.08
C ARG A 81 -6.03 -5.98 5.95
N SER A 82 -4.88 -5.67 5.38
CA SER A 82 -4.39 -4.29 5.25
C SER A 82 -3.61 -4.08 3.96
N VAL A 83 -3.65 -2.85 3.46
CA VAL A 83 -2.84 -2.37 2.33
C VAL A 83 -2.21 -1.03 2.70
N VAL A 84 -0.97 -0.82 2.29
CA VAL A 84 -0.24 0.45 2.44
C VAL A 84 0.61 0.63 1.18
N PRO A 85 0.57 1.79 0.51
CA PRO A 85 -0.25 2.97 0.78
C PRO A 85 -1.73 2.74 0.46
N GLN A 86 -2.59 3.62 0.98
CA GLN A 86 -4.03 3.58 0.69
C GLN A 86 -4.41 4.46 -0.50
N TYR A 87 -3.49 5.29 -0.97
CA TYR A 87 -3.66 6.13 -2.16
C TYR A 87 -2.42 6.05 -3.05
N VAL A 88 -2.62 6.17 -4.35
CA VAL A 88 -1.54 6.15 -5.36
C VAL A 88 -1.74 7.29 -6.33
N SER A 89 -0.72 8.11 -6.50
CA SER A 89 -0.73 9.29 -7.36
C SER A 89 -0.12 9.07 -8.74
N SER A 90 0.54 7.93 -8.95
CA SER A 90 1.22 7.59 -10.19
C SER A 90 0.74 6.24 -10.76
N GLY A 91 1.16 5.92 -11.98
CA GLY A 91 0.86 4.64 -12.62
C GLY A 91 1.59 3.43 -12.03
N GLU A 92 2.45 3.63 -11.03
CA GLU A 92 3.20 2.56 -10.37
C GLU A 92 3.34 2.82 -8.86
N ALA A 93 3.37 1.75 -8.08
CA ALA A 93 3.54 1.82 -6.63
C ALA A 93 4.15 0.54 -6.07
N LEU A 94 4.75 0.63 -4.89
CA LEU A 94 5.07 -0.53 -4.05
C LEU A 94 3.98 -0.65 -2.98
N ILE A 95 3.15 -1.68 -3.11
CA ILE A 95 2.04 -1.94 -2.18
C ILE A 95 2.46 -3.02 -1.20
N SER A 96 2.41 -2.71 0.09
CA SER A 96 2.62 -3.65 1.20
C SER A 96 1.28 -4.15 1.70
N ILE A 97 1.13 -5.46 1.85
CA ILE A 97 -0.12 -6.07 2.32
C ILE A 97 0.13 -7.10 3.42
N ARG A 98 -0.89 -7.33 4.23
CA ARG A 98 -1.01 -8.52 5.09
C ARG A 98 -2.31 -9.23 4.79
N VAL A 99 -2.28 -10.56 4.82
CA VAL A 99 -3.49 -11.39 4.67
C VAL A 99 -4.25 -11.49 5.98
N SER A 100 -5.55 -11.81 5.90
CA SER A 100 -6.41 -11.89 7.08
C SER A 100 -6.22 -13.19 7.87
N GLU A 101 -5.87 -14.29 7.18
CA GLU A 101 -5.70 -15.63 7.75
C GLU A 101 -4.61 -16.42 7.02
N PRO A 102 -4.03 -17.47 7.61
CA PRO A 102 -3.11 -18.34 6.90
C PRO A 102 -3.81 -19.05 5.72
N VAL A 103 -3.19 -19.01 4.56
CA VAL A 103 -3.74 -19.63 3.33
C VAL A 103 -2.61 -20.31 2.55
N ASN A 104 -2.82 -21.58 2.19
CA ASN A 104 -1.93 -22.32 1.32
C ASN A 104 -2.44 -22.37 -0.12
N ASN A 105 -1.51 -22.50 -1.08
CA ASN A 105 -1.81 -22.62 -2.52
C ASN A 105 -2.75 -21.54 -3.03
N ALA A 106 -2.40 -20.29 -2.77
CA ALA A 106 -3.19 -19.14 -3.16
C ALA A 106 -2.39 -18.18 -4.06
N GLU A 107 -3.09 -17.23 -4.64
CA GLU A 107 -2.49 -16.11 -5.36
C GLU A 107 -3.12 -14.79 -4.89
N LEU A 108 -2.29 -13.76 -4.77
CA LEU A 108 -2.76 -12.39 -4.62
C LEU A 108 -2.97 -11.81 -6.02
N LEU A 109 -4.12 -11.19 -6.19
CA LEU A 109 -4.50 -10.46 -7.39
C LEU A 109 -4.52 -8.97 -7.06
N VAL A 110 -3.87 -8.17 -7.90
CA VAL A 110 -3.99 -6.73 -7.86
C VAL A 110 -4.80 -6.31 -9.09
N LEU A 111 -5.92 -5.66 -8.85
CA LEU A 111 -6.84 -5.21 -9.88
C LEU A 111 -6.85 -3.68 -9.94
N SER A 112 -6.90 -3.11 -11.13
CA SER A 112 -7.12 -1.69 -11.37
C SER A 112 -8.33 -1.54 -12.28
N GLY A 113 -9.41 -0.90 -11.78
CA GLY A 113 -10.68 -0.79 -12.51
C GLY A 113 -11.36 -2.13 -12.84
N GLY A 114 -11.02 -3.19 -12.13
CA GLY A 114 -11.51 -4.55 -12.38
C GLY A 114 -10.56 -5.42 -13.22
N ASP A 115 -9.60 -4.85 -13.90
CA ASP A 115 -8.60 -5.58 -14.67
C ASP A 115 -7.43 -6.02 -13.78
N ILE A 116 -7.00 -7.28 -13.95
CA ILE A 116 -5.87 -7.81 -13.19
C ILE A 116 -4.56 -7.28 -13.77
N ILE A 117 -3.87 -6.43 -13.02
CA ILE A 117 -2.58 -5.84 -13.42
C ILE A 117 -1.37 -6.55 -12.80
N LYS A 118 -1.57 -7.33 -11.72
CA LYS A 118 -0.50 -8.11 -11.10
C LYS A 118 -1.03 -9.38 -10.46
N ARG A 119 -0.21 -10.44 -10.49
CA ARG A 119 -0.45 -11.71 -9.77
C ARG A 119 0.80 -12.09 -8.98
N VAL A 120 0.62 -12.47 -7.72
CA VAL A 120 1.69 -12.98 -6.87
C VAL A 120 1.29 -14.36 -6.36
N LYS A 121 2.05 -15.37 -6.73
CA LYS A 121 1.80 -16.77 -6.34
C LYS A 121 2.78 -17.17 -5.24
N LYS A 122 2.28 -17.74 -4.16
CA LYS A 122 3.09 -18.33 -3.09
C LYS A 122 2.46 -19.65 -2.64
N LEU A 123 3.29 -20.53 -2.09
CA LEU A 123 2.82 -21.77 -1.49
C LEU A 123 2.02 -21.50 -0.21
N SER A 124 2.41 -20.48 0.53
CA SER A 124 1.74 -20.08 1.76
C SER A 124 1.77 -18.57 1.92
N PHE A 125 0.69 -18.01 2.44
CA PHE A 125 0.58 -16.66 2.95
C PHE A 125 0.20 -16.71 4.42
N THR A 126 0.83 -15.89 5.25
CA THR A 126 0.53 -15.80 6.68
C THR A 126 0.30 -14.36 7.12
N PRO A 127 -0.59 -14.08 8.10
CA PRO A 127 -0.86 -12.72 8.58
C PRO A 127 0.38 -12.04 9.18
N GLY A 128 1.32 -12.81 9.72
CA GLY A 128 2.56 -12.29 10.29
C GLY A 128 3.57 -11.83 9.25
N GLU A 129 3.39 -12.20 7.97
CA GLU A 129 4.30 -11.86 6.89
C GLU A 129 3.77 -10.67 6.07
N MET A 130 4.59 -9.63 5.92
CA MET A 130 4.33 -8.54 4.99
C MET A 130 4.70 -8.95 3.58
N VAL A 131 3.75 -8.87 2.64
CA VAL A 131 4.01 -9.10 1.23
C VAL A 131 4.11 -7.76 0.52
N ARG A 132 5.27 -7.47 -0.08
CA ARG A 132 5.55 -6.23 -0.82
C ARG A 132 5.42 -6.49 -2.31
N ILE A 133 4.55 -5.76 -2.98
CA ILE A 133 4.17 -5.98 -4.38
C ILE A 133 4.49 -4.74 -5.20
N PRO A 134 5.53 -4.76 -6.04
CA PRO A 134 5.73 -3.71 -7.03
C PRO A 134 4.66 -3.85 -8.12
N VAL A 135 3.87 -2.80 -8.29
CA VAL A 135 2.75 -2.74 -9.22
C VAL A 135 2.99 -1.65 -10.26
N LYS A 136 2.63 -1.92 -11.50
CA LYS A 136 2.64 -0.97 -12.63
C LYS A 136 1.32 -1.06 -13.38
N GLY A 137 1.00 -0.01 -14.14
CA GLY A 137 -0.21 0.05 -14.94
C GLY A 137 -1.46 0.41 -14.14
N ILE A 138 -1.30 1.17 -13.06
CA ILE A 138 -2.43 1.70 -12.28
C ILE A 138 -3.07 2.85 -13.06
N THR A 139 -4.34 2.68 -13.43
CA THR A 139 -5.12 3.67 -14.20
C THR A 139 -6.41 4.08 -13.52
N SER A 140 -6.76 3.40 -12.42
CA SER A 140 -7.97 3.63 -11.62
C SER A 140 -7.79 3.05 -10.21
N ASP A 141 -8.83 3.09 -9.40
CA ASP A 141 -8.81 2.51 -8.06
C ASP A 141 -8.35 1.05 -8.09
N VAL A 142 -7.56 0.70 -7.08
CA VAL A 142 -6.89 -0.59 -6.95
C VAL A 142 -7.56 -1.42 -5.86
N THR A 143 -7.79 -2.69 -6.15
CA THR A 143 -8.20 -3.68 -5.15
C THR A 143 -7.16 -4.80 -5.11
N VAL A 144 -6.72 -5.17 -3.90
CA VAL A 144 -5.85 -6.33 -3.69
C VAL A 144 -6.64 -7.43 -3.01
N GLU A 145 -6.75 -8.59 -3.64
CA GLU A 145 -7.50 -9.72 -3.10
C GLU A 145 -6.73 -11.03 -3.17
N LEU A 146 -7.05 -11.93 -2.24
CA LEU A 146 -6.50 -13.28 -2.16
C LEU A 146 -7.46 -14.27 -2.80
N LYS A 147 -6.97 -15.02 -3.79
CA LYS A 147 -7.71 -16.10 -4.46
C LYS A 147 -7.06 -17.44 -4.14
N ARG A 148 -7.82 -18.35 -3.52
CA ARG A 148 -7.38 -19.74 -3.36
C ARG A 148 -7.37 -20.42 -4.73
N LYS A 149 -6.31 -21.14 -5.04
CA LYS A 149 -6.34 -22.04 -6.19
C LYS A 149 -7.29 -23.18 -5.81
N GLY A 150 -8.30 -23.43 -6.66
CA GLY A 150 -9.17 -24.59 -6.50
C GLY A 150 -8.30 -25.83 -6.40
N VAL A 151 -8.51 -26.66 -5.39
CA VAL A 151 -8.09 -28.06 -5.43
C VAL A 151 -8.80 -28.60 -6.65
N ALA A 152 -8.06 -28.98 -7.71
CA ALA A 152 -8.64 -29.79 -8.79
C ALA A 152 -9.28 -30.98 -8.06
N ALA A 153 -10.59 -31.13 -8.19
CA ALA A 153 -11.27 -32.32 -7.72
C ALA A 153 -10.60 -33.49 -8.45
N GLY A 154 -9.75 -34.21 -7.72
CA GLY A 154 -9.14 -35.40 -8.22
C GLY A 154 -10.25 -36.39 -8.50
N GLY A 155 -10.40 -36.74 -9.78
CA GLY A 155 -11.16 -37.89 -10.19
C GLY A 155 -10.40 -39.18 -9.80
#